data_ccd6cfc38a44b8bc600fbda81c5a39ce
#
_entry.id   ccd6cfc38a44b8bc600fbda81c5a39ce
#
_cell.length_a   1.000
_cell.length_b   1.000
_cell.length_c   1.000
_cell.angle_alpha   90.00
_cell.angle_beta   90.00
_cell.angle_gamma   90.00
#
_symmetry.space_group_name_H-M   'P 1'
#
loop_
_entity.id
_entity.type
_entity.pdbx_description
1 polymer ?
#
loop_
_entity_poly.entity_id
_entity_poly.type
_entity_poly.pdbx_seq_one_letter_code
_entity_poly.pdbx_strand_id
1 'polypeptide(L)'
;MTTKKIVCLILALLLLTGVAGCAAPQEEMAAPVQTEPATEAATEAPTEAPTEPPKVLELLVQEVTFHKEGEQVQLYEGEIALEEIQWTVGDESLVTVENGVATALQRGVTTITATYQDQQVTCAIDCDLPIPMVLDENAGERDPMYLPPDVELVDDSFFDDAVFISDSQGLIFYNCVKYFGMLEGATHLCRNSYSIDSAAGNKMLLSWRGYEYPIEDAIELTGANRVFFMLGINDVGHYRVDNLDTLMEKWEIVIDRIQAKTPHVEICIQSLIPVWTGGETDKINNEIVRAYNEKLEILAQEKGCVFIDVAAYFVDSTGGLADPYTNDKFVHTNAEGVDTWVKVLKACTAYGD
;
A
#
# COMPACT_ATOMS: atom_id res chain seq x y z
N MET A 1 -29.31 -44.49 1.01
CA MET A 1 -30.16 -43.97 -0.06
C MET A 1 -29.71 -42.49 -0.26
N THR A 2 -29.24 -41.97 -1.28
CA THR A 2 -28.86 -42.28 -2.65
C THR A 2 -27.81 -41.24 -3.08
N THR A 3 -26.70 -41.73 -3.47
CA THR A 3 -25.58 -40.99 -4.10
C THR A 3 -26.01 -40.33 -5.41
N LYS A 4 -25.69 -39.07 -5.63
CA LYS A 4 -25.62 -38.51 -6.99
C LYS A 4 -24.22 -37.93 -7.25
N LYS A 5 -23.44 -38.69 -8.00
CA LYS A 5 -22.23 -38.27 -8.67
C LYS A 5 -22.64 -37.42 -9.88
N ILE A 6 -22.05 -36.24 -10.04
CA ILE A 6 -22.07 -35.50 -11.30
C ILE A 6 -20.65 -35.54 -11.88
N VAL A 7 -20.57 -36.21 -13.02
CA VAL A 7 -19.39 -36.32 -13.88
C VAL A 7 -19.35 -35.06 -14.76
N CYS A 8 -18.26 -34.29 -14.73
CA CYS A 8 -18.01 -33.25 -15.71
C CYS A 8 -17.16 -33.81 -16.84
N LEU A 9 -17.74 -33.75 -18.03
CA LEU A 9 -17.17 -34.24 -19.30
C LEU A 9 -16.25 -33.14 -19.87
N ILE A 10 -15.01 -33.51 -20.18
CA ILE A 10 -14.05 -32.73 -20.94
C ILE A 10 -14.37 -32.92 -22.42
N LEU A 11 -14.57 -31.83 -23.15
CA LEU A 11 -14.60 -31.86 -24.60
C LEU A 11 -13.44 -31.02 -25.16
N ALA A 12 -12.42 -31.72 -25.64
CA ALA A 12 -11.37 -31.17 -26.48
C ALA A 12 -11.83 -31.21 -27.93
N LEU A 13 -11.70 -30.12 -28.66
CA LEU A 13 -11.86 -30.11 -30.11
C LEU A 13 -10.65 -29.42 -30.75
N LEU A 14 -9.80 -30.24 -31.31
CA LEU A 14 -8.78 -29.91 -32.32
C LEU A 14 -9.44 -29.71 -33.66
N LEU A 15 -9.11 -28.66 -34.39
CA LEU A 15 -9.17 -28.62 -35.84
C LEU A 15 -8.00 -27.83 -36.40
N LEU A 16 -7.14 -28.61 -37.07
CA LEU A 16 -6.10 -28.19 -38.03
C LEU A 16 -6.72 -27.92 -39.40
N THR A 17 -5.93 -27.25 -40.23
CA THR A 17 -5.84 -27.05 -41.67
C THR A 17 -6.20 -25.63 -42.11
N GLY A 18 -5.47 -24.96 -42.99
CA GLY A 18 -4.41 -25.33 -43.90
C GLY A 18 -4.00 -24.13 -44.76
N VAL A 19 -2.87 -24.23 -45.26
CA VAL A 19 -1.97 -23.54 -46.18
C VAL A 19 -2.62 -22.94 -47.44
N ALA A 20 -2.08 -21.83 -47.95
CA ALA A 20 -1.71 -21.40 -49.30
C ALA A 20 -1.86 -19.87 -49.39
N GLY A 21 -0.89 -19.04 -49.67
CA GLY A 21 0.12 -19.05 -50.67
C GLY A 21 -0.36 -18.42 -51.97
N CYS A 22 0.04 -17.16 -52.26
CA CYS A 22 0.36 -16.75 -53.62
C CYS A 22 1.00 -15.36 -53.65
N ALA A 23 2.03 -15.28 -54.45
CA ALA A 23 2.93 -14.18 -54.69
C ALA A 23 2.40 -13.20 -55.75
N ALA A 24 2.99 -12.04 -55.75
CA ALA A 24 3.23 -10.96 -56.70
C ALA A 24 2.68 -11.02 -58.12
N PRO A 25 2.63 -9.91 -58.89
CA PRO A 25 3.89 -9.36 -59.43
C PRO A 25 4.01 -7.81 -59.48
N GLN A 26 5.25 -7.43 -59.65
CA GLN A 26 5.72 -6.11 -60.10
C GLN A 26 5.26 -5.80 -61.53
N GLU A 27 5.02 -4.55 -61.81
CA GLU A 27 5.23 -3.95 -63.14
C GLU A 27 5.89 -2.59 -63.04
N GLU A 28 6.93 -2.51 -63.80
CA GLU A 28 7.91 -1.49 -64.07
C GLU A 28 7.45 -0.65 -65.29
N MET A 29 8.13 0.49 -65.46
CA MET A 29 8.22 1.38 -66.65
C MET A 29 7.30 2.62 -66.59
N ALA A 30 7.70 3.81 -66.95
CA ALA A 30 8.88 4.38 -67.64
C ALA A 30 8.83 5.90 -67.44
N ALA A 31 9.97 6.55 -67.43
CA ALA A 31 10.10 7.96 -67.72
C ALA A 31 10.02 8.20 -69.25
N PRO A 32 9.64 9.37 -69.72
CA PRO A 32 10.67 10.19 -70.32
C PRO A 32 10.54 11.72 -70.27
N VAL A 33 11.70 12.34 -70.34
CA VAL A 33 12.12 13.49 -71.20
C VAL A 33 11.87 14.92 -70.72
N GLN A 34 13.03 15.57 -70.60
CA GLN A 34 13.35 16.98 -70.41
C GLN A 34 12.73 17.93 -71.45
N THR A 35 12.41 19.13 -70.98
CA THR A 35 12.66 20.39 -71.75
C THR A 35 12.92 21.51 -70.78
N GLU A 36 14.15 22.03 -70.78
CA GLU A 36 14.45 23.45 -70.48
C GLU A 36 14.09 24.30 -71.70
N PRO A 37 13.82 25.61 -71.62
CA PRO A 37 14.65 26.64 -70.95
C PRO A 37 13.86 27.84 -70.42
N ALA A 38 14.42 28.66 -69.57
CA ALA A 38 14.69 30.09 -69.72
C ALA A 38 14.97 30.75 -68.40
N THR A 39 16.10 31.37 -68.36
CA THR A 39 16.68 32.26 -67.34
C THR A 39 15.82 33.51 -67.15
N GLU A 40 15.34 33.76 -65.95
CA GLU A 40 15.01 35.10 -65.48
C GLU A 40 15.65 35.36 -64.11
N ALA A 41 16.36 36.47 -64.01
CA ALA A 41 17.07 36.88 -62.81
C ALA A 41 16.09 37.19 -61.69
N ALA A 42 16.09 36.40 -60.64
CA ALA A 42 15.38 36.72 -59.41
C ALA A 42 16.30 37.47 -58.45
N THR A 43 15.85 38.64 -58.04
CA THR A 43 16.33 39.50 -56.98
C THR A 43 16.46 38.68 -55.70
N GLU A 44 17.62 38.69 -55.06
CA GLU A 44 17.85 38.13 -53.75
C GLU A 44 16.93 38.82 -52.72
N ALA A 45 15.99 38.07 -52.17
CA ALA A 45 15.27 38.43 -50.96
C ALA A 45 16.20 38.24 -49.74
N PRO A 46 16.05 39.03 -48.68
CA PRO A 46 16.89 38.89 -47.48
C PRO A 46 16.74 37.49 -46.91
N THR A 47 17.85 36.80 -46.74
CA THR A 47 17.90 35.51 -46.02
C THR A 47 17.47 35.78 -44.59
N GLU A 48 16.26 35.36 -44.22
CA GLU A 48 15.88 35.26 -42.81
C GLU A 48 16.86 34.31 -42.11
N ALA A 49 17.40 34.76 -40.98
CA ALA A 49 18.23 33.94 -40.13
C ALA A 49 17.46 32.64 -39.77
N PRO A 50 18.14 31.47 -39.62
CA PRO A 50 17.50 30.26 -39.24
C PRO A 50 16.77 30.49 -37.89
N THR A 51 15.47 30.46 -37.90
CA THR A 51 14.66 30.47 -36.69
C THR A 51 14.92 29.14 -36.00
N GLU A 52 15.45 29.17 -34.77
CA GLU A 52 15.58 27.98 -33.95
C GLU A 52 14.22 27.31 -33.85
N PRO A 53 14.16 25.96 -33.89
CA PRO A 53 12.90 25.26 -33.72
C PRO A 53 12.27 25.66 -32.38
N PRO A 54 10.94 25.80 -32.32
CA PRO A 54 10.29 26.19 -31.08
C PRO A 54 10.55 25.15 -30.01
N LYS A 55 10.94 25.58 -28.80
CA LYS A 55 11.13 24.73 -27.64
C LYS A 55 9.78 24.16 -27.23
N VAL A 56 9.73 22.88 -26.90
CA VAL A 56 8.52 22.16 -26.47
C VAL A 56 8.56 21.96 -24.97
N LEU A 57 7.44 22.29 -24.28
CA LEU A 57 7.27 22.03 -22.87
C LEU A 57 6.69 20.62 -22.67
N GLU A 58 7.48 19.72 -22.10
CA GLU A 58 7.06 18.36 -21.74
C GLU A 58 7.47 18.07 -20.30
N LEU A 59 6.58 17.43 -19.53
CA LEU A 59 6.91 16.93 -18.20
C LEU A 59 7.42 15.50 -18.30
N LEU A 60 8.35 15.13 -17.41
CA LEU A 60 8.91 13.77 -17.31
C LEU A 60 7.86 12.73 -16.95
N VAL A 61 6.83 13.17 -16.22
CA VAL A 61 5.72 12.32 -15.77
C VAL A 61 4.40 13.08 -15.88
N GLN A 62 3.29 12.39 -16.12
CA GLN A 62 1.95 12.96 -16.22
C GLN A 62 1.12 12.70 -14.96
N GLU A 63 1.52 11.76 -14.15
CA GLU A 63 0.95 11.46 -12.84
C GLU A 63 2.05 11.02 -11.88
N VAL A 64 1.91 11.38 -10.60
CA VAL A 64 2.83 11.03 -9.51
C VAL A 64 2.02 10.62 -8.31
N THR A 65 2.38 9.51 -7.68
CA THR A 65 1.90 9.14 -6.35
C THR A 65 3.07 9.23 -5.37
N PHE A 66 2.90 10.03 -4.32
CA PHE A 66 3.83 10.14 -3.20
C PHE A 66 3.35 9.28 -2.05
N HIS A 67 4.28 8.60 -1.39
CA HIS A 67 3.97 7.72 -0.26
C HIS A 67 4.59 8.18 1.07
N LYS A 68 5.35 9.29 1.04
CA LYS A 68 6.03 9.82 2.23
C LYS A 68 6.09 11.34 2.19
N GLU A 69 5.87 11.98 3.37
CA GLU A 69 6.10 13.40 3.53
C GLU A 69 7.55 13.78 3.20
N GLY A 70 7.72 14.88 2.46
CA GLY A 70 9.02 15.33 1.98
C GLY A 70 9.58 14.50 0.81
N GLU A 71 8.87 13.50 0.30
CA GLU A 71 9.24 12.79 -0.92
C GLU A 71 9.27 13.75 -2.12
N GLN A 72 10.24 13.58 -3.01
CA GLN A 72 10.49 14.49 -4.12
C GLN A 72 10.52 13.77 -5.46
N VAL A 73 9.92 14.39 -6.47
CA VAL A 73 9.95 13.91 -7.85
C VAL A 73 10.31 15.05 -8.79
N GLN A 74 11.28 14.82 -9.69
CA GLN A 74 11.63 15.74 -10.76
C GLN A 74 10.53 15.70 -11.83
N LEU A 75 9.86 16.84 -12.06
CA LEU A 75 8.80 16.95 -13.07
C LEU A 75 9.30 17.39 -14.43
N TYR A 76 10.40 18.16 -14.47
CA TYR A 76 10.92 18.74 -15.71
C TYR A 76 12.43 18.68 -15.77
N GLU A 77 12.94 18.26 -16.93
CA GLU A 77 14.34 18.35 -17.34
C GLU A 77 14.35 18.57 -18.87
N GLY A 78 14.71 19.77 -19.30
CA GLY A 78 14.66 20.11 -20.72
C GLY A 78 15.41 21.40 -21.06
N GLU A 79 15.21 21.90 -22.28
CA GLU A 79 15.94 23.07 -22.84
C GLU A 79 15.33 24.43 -22.46
N ILE A 80 14.12 24.45 -21.88
CA ILE A 80 13.49 25.67 -21.38
C ILE A 80 14.08 25.98 -20.01
N ALA A 81 14.55 27.20 -19.81
CA ALA A 81 15.07 27.59 -18.51
C ALA A 81 13.94 27.57 -17.46
N LEU A 82 14.25 27.05 -16.27
CA LEU A 82 13.24 26.86 -15.23
C LEU A 82 12.54 28.14 -14.80
N GLU A 83 13.24 29.28 -14.87
CA GLU A 83 12.71 30.60 -14.59
C GLU A 83 11.72 31.11 -15.66
N GLU A 84 11.69 30.50 -16.85
CA GLU A 84 10.74 30.80 -17.90
C GLU A 84 9.44 29.96 -17.80
N ILE A 85 9.44 28.92 -16.95
CA ILE A 85 8.29 28.05 -16.71
C ILE A 85 7.51 28.58 -15.51
N GLN A 86 6.25 28.92 -15.75
CA GLN A 86 5.33 29.26 -14.66
C GLN A 86 4.68 28.00 -14.11
N TRP A 87 4.89 27.74 -12.83
CA TRP A 87 4.28 26.61 -12.11
C TRP A 87 3.03 27.07 -11.36
N THR A 88 1.99 26.29 -11.44
CA THR A 88 0.75 26.50 -10.68
C THR A 88 0.37 25.20 -10.00
N VAL A 89 0.17 25.25 -8.68
CA VAL A 89 -0.27 24.12 -7.86
C VAL A 89 -1.74 24.30 -7.53
N GLY A 90 -2.55 23.27 -7.71
CA GLY A 90 -3.99 23.32 -7.43
C GLY A 90 -4.28 23.48 -5.94
N ASP A 91 -3.50 22.82 -5.08
CA ASP A 91 -3.53 22.98 -3.63
C ASP A 91 -2.09 22.95 -3.08
N GLU A 92 -1.60 24.14 -2.67
CA GLU A 92 -0.24 24.33 -2.15
C GLU A 92 -0.04 23.74 -0.74
N SER A 93 -1.11 23.37 -0.05
CA SER A 93 -1.00 22.69 1.24
C SER A 93 -0.59 21.22 1.08
N LEU A 94 -0.86 20.60 -0.07
CA LEU A 94 -0.61 19.20 -0.33
C LEU A 94 0.77 18.96 -0.97
N VAL A 95 1.18 19.84 -1.87
CA VAL A 95 2.44 19.71 -2.61
C VAL A 95 3.01 21.09 -2.94
N THR A 96 4.33 21.20 -2.91
CA THR A 96 5.04 22.37 -3.47
C THR A 96 5.82 21.98 -4.72
N VAL A 97 6.11 22.98 -5.57
CA VAL A 97 7.03 22.80 -6.68
C VAL A 97 8.09 23.89 -6.67
N GLU A 98 9.36 23.49 -6.64
CA GLU A 98 10.51 24.39 -6.70
C GLU A 98 11.52 23.87 -7.72
N ASN A 99 11.94 24.73 -8.64
CA ASN A 99 12.92 24.37 -9.68
C ASN A 99 12.55 23.09 -10.46
N GLY A 100 11.26 22.88 -10.72
CA GLY A 100 10.77 21.70 -11.43
C GLY A 100 10.73 20.41 -10.59
N VAL A 101 10.97 20.48 -9.27
CA VAL A 101 10.87 19.39 -8.32
C VAL A 101 9.60 19.55 -7.50
N ALA A 102 8.71 18.58 -7.56
CA ALA A 102 7.55 18.47 -6.68
C ALA A 102 7.95 17.84 -5.35
N THR A 103 7.43 18.37 -4.24
CA THR A 103 7.68 17.85 -2.88
C THR A 103 6.33 17.66 -2.17
N ALA A 104 6.06 16.45 -1.71
CA ALA A 104 4.87 16.13 -0.95
C ALA A 104 4.87 16.76 0.44
N LEU A 105 3.76 17.35 0.86
CA LEU A 105 3.59 17.98 2.18
C LEU A 105 2.52 17.30 3.00
N GLN A 106 1.31 17.15 2.46
CA GLN A 106 0.16 16.58 3.15
C GLN A 106 -0.60 15.62 2.24
N ARG A 107 -1.40 14.75 2.83
CA ARG A 107 -2.24 13.81 2.12
C ARG A 107 -3.34 14.51 1.32
N GLY A 108 -3.58 14.05 0.11
CA GLY A 108 -4.66 14.53 -0.75
C GLY A 108 -4.32 14.45 -2.23
N VAL A 109 -5.29 14.80 -3.07
CA VAL A 109 -5.15 14.77 -4.52
C VAL A 109 -5.20 16.20 -5.07
N THR A 110 -4.24 16.54 -5.93
CA THR A 110 -4.17 17.85 -6.57
C THR A 110 -3.55 17.75 -7.96
N THR A 111 -3.22 18.88 -8.57
CA THR A 111 -2.52 18.95 -9.85
C THR A 111 -1.42 19.98 -9.82
N ILE A 112 -0.34 19.73 -10.57
CA ILE A 112 0.68 20.72 -10.87
C ILE A 112 0.63 21.01 -12.37
N THR A 113 0.52 22.29 -12.72
CA THR A 113 0.51 22.74 -14.10
C THR A 113 1.74 23.58 -14.39
N ALA A 114 2.47 23.22 -15.44
CA ALA A 114 3.56 23.98 -16.02
C ALA A 114 3.06 24.77 -17.22
N THR A 115 3.42 26.04 -17.31
CA THR A 115 3.07 26.93 -18.44
C THR A 115 4.32 27.59 -18.99
N TYR A 116 4.52 27.51 -20.30
CA TYR A 116 5.56 28.18 -21.03
C TYR A 116 4.98 28.80 -22.33
N GLN A 117 5.00 30.12 -22.44
CA GLN A 117 4.33 30.85 -23.54
C GLN A 117 2.85 30.44 -23.66
N ASP A 118 2.45 29.85 -24.77
CA ASP A 118 1.10 29.33 -25.05
C ASP A 118 0.94 27.82 -24.78
N GLN A 119 2.00 27.16 -24.32
CA GLN A 119 2.00 25.73 -23.99
C GLN A 119 1.66 25.52 -22.51
N GLN A 120 0.82 24.56 -22.24
CA GLN A 120 0.43 24.16 -20.87
C GLN A 120 0.40 22.63 -20.75
N VAL A 121 1.04 22.11 -19.72
CA VAL A 121 1.07 20.66 -19.40
C VAL A 121 0.76 20.49 -17.92
N THR A 122 -0.09 19.51 -17.59
CA THR A 122 -0.53 19.23 -16.22
C THR A 122 -0.08 17.83 -15.81
N CYS A 123 0.41 17.71 -14.57
CA CYS A 123 0.70 16.46 -13.87
C CYS A 123 -0.36 16.27 -12.77
N ALA A 124 -0.97 15.09 -12.73
CA ALA A 124 -1.84 14.69 -11.63
C ALA A 124 -0.97 14.26 -10.44
N ILE A 125 -1.33 14.71 -9.23
CA ILE A 125 -0.60 14.43 -8.00
C ILE A 125 -1.55 13.74 -7.03
N ASP A 126 -1.15 12.57 -6.57
CA ASP A 126 -1.75 11.84 -5.46
C ASP A 126 -0.73 11.77 -4.32
N CYS A 127 -0.96 12.52 -3.25
CA CYS A 127 -0.18 12.44 -2.03
C CYS A 127 -0.85 11.41 -1.11
N ASP A 128 -0.64 10.12 -1.38
CA ASP A 128 -1.09 9.02 -0.53
C ASP A 128 -0.14 8.81 0.65
N LEU A 129 0.01 9.88 1.43
CA LEU A 129 0.93 9.92 2.57
C LEU A 129 0.39 9.12 3.76
N PRO A 130 1.29 8.54 4.58
CA PRO A 130 0.93 7.96 5.86
C PRO A 130 0.15 8.98 6.69
N ILE A 131 -0.91 8.52 7.30
CA ILE A 131 -1.67 9.35 8.24
C ILE A 131 -0.99 9.22 9.61
N PRO A 132 -0.41 10.30 10.16
CA PRO A 132 0.21 10.23 11.47
C PRO A 132 -0.84 9.86 12.51
N MET A 133 -0.64 8.74 13.21
CA MET A 133 -1.44 8.42 14.38
C MET A 133 -1.02 9.32 15.54
N VAL A 134 -1.98 10.02 16.11
CA VAL A 134 -1.78 10.68 17.39
C VAL A 134 -1.74 9.61 18.48
N LEU A 135 -0.54 9.28 18.95
CA LEU A 135 -0.35 8.44 20.11
C LEU A 135 -0.87 9.22 21.33
N ASP A 136 -1.83 8.64 22.03
CA ASP A 136 -2.28 9.22 23.30
C ASP A 136 -1.27 8.85 24.39
N GLU A 137 -0.60 9.86 24.96
CA GLU A 137 0.44 9.72 26.00
C GLU A 137 -0.05 9.03 27.30
N ASN A 138 -1.35 8.71 27.41
CA ASN A 138 -1.97 8.14 28.61
C ASN A 138 -2.43 6.67 28.44
N ALA A 139 -1.86 5.90 27.51
CA ALA A 139 -2.29 4.54 27.17
C ALA A 139 -2.32 3.51 28.35
N GLY A 140 -1.76 3.84 29.52
CA GLY A 140 -1.61 2.89 30.64
C GLY A 140 -2.74 2.82 31.66
N GLU A 141 -3.72 3.74 31.69
CA GLU A 141 -4.78 3.84 32.72
C GLU A 141 -6.16 4.10 32.11
N ARG A 142 -6.59 3.34 31.08
CA ARG A 142 -7.81 3.72 30.35
C ARG A 142 -9.02 2.88 30.67
N ASP A 143 -10.14 3.59 30.83
CA ASP A 143 -11.45 3.05 30.50
C ASP A 143 -11.50 2.63 29.01
N PRO A 144 -12.34 1.63 28.65
CA PRO A 144 -12.48 1.21 27.26
C PRO A 144 -12.68 2.39 26.32
N MET A 145 -11.85 2.51 25.29
CA MET A 145 -12.02 3.53 24.26
C MET A 145 -13.19 3.15 23.35
N TYR A 146 -13.97 4.16 23.02
CA TYR A 146 -15.04 4.03 22.03
C TYR A 146 -14.76 4.99 20.89
N LEU A 147 -14.97 4.54 19.68
CA LEU A 147 -14.95 5.44 18.53
C LEU A 147 -16.07 6.47 18.69
N PRO A 148 -15.77 7.77 18.57
CA PRO A 148 -16.82 8.78 18.54
C PRO A 148 -17.85 8.46 17.46
N PRO A 149 -19.15 8.69 17.70
CA PRO A 149 -20.19 8.39 16.71
C PRO A 149 -20.10 9.21 15.42
N ASP A 150 -19.38 10.31 15.46
CA ASP A 150 -19.14 11.27 14.38
C ASP A 150 -17.72 11.20 13.81
N VAL A 151 -16.96 10.16 14.15
CA VAL A 151 -15.62 9.96 13.58
C VAL A 151 -15.72 9.75 12.08
N GLU A 152 -14.89 10.45 11.33
CA GLU A 152 -14.75 10.25 9.90
C GLU A 152 -14.00 8.95 9.63
N LEU A 153 -14.57 8.10 8.78
CA LEU A 153 -13.99 6.82 8.40
C LEU A 153 -13.59 6.90 6.93
N VAL A 154 -12.36 6.49 6.63
CA VAL A 154 -11.97 6.32 5.22
C VAL A 154 -12.80 5.24 4.54
N ASP A 155 -12.86 5.30 3.23
CA ASP A 155 -13.56 4.30 2.41
C ASP A 155 -12.82 2.97 2.40
N ASP A 156 -13.50 1.87 2.07
CA ASP A 156 -12.88 0.55 1.94
C ASP A 156 -11.78 0.53 0.90
N SER A 157 -11.91 1.34 -0.16
CA SER A 157 -10.91 1.47 -1.23
C SER A 157 -9.53 1.95 -0.75
N PHE A 158 -9.44 2.61 0.42
CA PHE A 158 -8.16 2.93 1.04
C PHE A 158 -7.27 1.70 1.27
N PHE A 159 -7.88 0.52 1.39
CA PHE A 159 -7.18 -0.74 1.66
C PHE A 159 -6.98 -1.60 0.40
N ASP A 160 -7.34 -1.12 -0.79
CA ASP A 160 -7.26 -1.91 -2.03
C ASP A 160 -5.82 -2.31 -2.38
N ASP A 161 -4.85 -1.49 -2.00
CA ASP A 161 -3.42 -1.73 -2.18
C ASP A 161 -2.73 -2.24 -0.90
N ALA A 162 -3.50 -2.68 0.10
CA ALA A 162 -2.99 -3.17 1.35
C ALA A 162 -2.86 -4.69 1.40
N VAL A 163 -1.88 -5.18 2.17
CA VAL A 163 -1.76 -6.58 2.56
C VAL A 163 -1.83 -6.72 4.08
N PHE A 164 -2.71 -7.58 4.56
CA PHE A 164 -2.84 -7.93 5.97
C PHE A 164 -2.06 -9.21 6.25
N ILE A 165 -1.14 -9.16 7.22
CA ILE A 165 -0.33 -10.31 7.66
C ILE A 165 -0.64 -10.59 9.12
N SER A 166 -1.11 -11.80 9.38
CA SER A 166 -1.51 -12.20 10.72
C SER A 166 -1.52 -13.73 10.89
N ASP A 167 -1.87 -14.15 12.08
CA ASP A 167 -2.04 -15.54 12.47
C ASP A 167 -3.53 -16.02 12.40
N SER A 168 -3.98 -16.82 13.37
CA SER A 168 -5.37 -17.28 13.46
C SER A 168 -6.37 -16.15 13.71
N GLN A 169 -5.98 -15.06 14.37
CA GLN A 169 -6.84 -13.89 14.56
C GLN A 169 -7.13 -13.21 13.22
N GLY A 170 -6.09 -13.04 12.38
CA GLY A 170 -6.26 -12.52 11.03
C GLY A 170 -7.06 -13.42 10.09
N LEU A 171 -7.05 -14.74 10.32
CA LEU A 171 -7.94 -15.64 9.58
C LEU A 171 -9.42 -15.42 9.94
N ILE A 172 -9.72 -15.15 11.22
CA ILE A 172 -11.07 -14.77 11.64
C ILE A 172 -11.45 -13.43 11.04
N PHE A 173 -10.56 -12.43 11.13
CA PHE A 173 -10.74 -11.12 10.50
C PHE A 173 -11.04 -11.28 9.00
N TYR A 174 -10.20 -11.99 8.26
CA TYR A 174 -10.39 -12.26 6.83
C TYR A 174 -11.74 -12.92 6.51
N ASN A 175 -12.13 -13.95 7.27
CA ASN A 175 -13.40 -14.63 7.04
C ASN A 175 -14.60 -13.71 7.26
N CYS A 176 -14.54 -12.85 8.29
CA CYS A 176 -15.61 -11.90 8.59
C CYS A 176 -15.68 -10.79 7.53
N VAL A 177 -14.56 -10.14 7.19
CA VAL A 177 -14.56 -9.05 6.18
C VAL A 177 -15.04 -9.57 4.82
N LYS A 178 -14.63 -10.77 4.45
CA LYS A 178 -15.09 -11.42 3.22
C LYS A 178 -16.59 -11.76 3.25
N TYR A 179 -17.08 -12.24 4.39
CA TYR A 179 -18.51 -12.59 4.54
C TYR A 179 -19.40 -11.35 4.46
N PHE A 180 -18.96 -10.23 5.04
CA PHE A 180 -19.72 -8.98 5.09
C PHE A 180 -19.43 -8.04 3.91
N GLY A 181 -18.54 -8.40 2.99
CA GLY A 181 -18.18 -7.55 1.84
C GLY A 181 -17.45 -6.28 2.25
N MET A 182 -16.56 -6.35 3.26
CA MET A 182 -15.72 -5.24 3.70
C MET A 182 -14.30 -5.44 3.17
N LEU A 183 -13.57 -4.36 2.90
CA LEU A 183 -12.16 -4.37 2.49
C LEU A 183 -11.87 -5.37 1.35
N GLU A 184 -12.77 -5.45 0.35
CA GLU A 184 -12.73 -6.50 -0.69
C GLU A 184 -11.47 -6.45 -1.56
N GLY A 185 -10.87 -5.25 -1.73
CA GLY A 185 -9.62 -5.06 -2.50
C GLY A 185 -8.36 -5.50 -1.76
N ALA A 186 -8.42 -5.60 -0.42
CA ALA A 186 -7.26 -5.94 0.39
C ALA A 186 -6.80 -7.39 0.21
N THR A 187 -5.48 -7.60 0.23
CA THR A 187 -4.87 -8.93 0.23
C THR A 187 -4.69 -9.43 1.66
N HIS A 188 -4.97 -10.71 1.91
CA HIS A 188 -4.80 -11.33 3.23
C HIS A 188 -3.85 -12.52 3.16
N LEU A 189 -2.70 -12.41 3.81
CA LEU A 189 -1.69 -13.46 3.95
C LEU A 189 -1.65 -13.94 5.40
N CYS A 190 -2.72 -14.58 5.84
CA CYS A 190 -2.89 -15.06 7.21
C CYS A 190 -2.64 -16.59 7.30
N ARG A 191 -1.96 -17.01 8.36
CA ARG A 191 -1.63 -18.42 8.56
C ARG A 191 -1.77 -18.80 10.03
N ASN A 192 -2.48 -19.90 10.33
CA ASN A 192 -2.56 -20.44 11.70
C ASN A 192 -1.19 -20.58 12.33
N SER A 193 -1.07 -20.16 13.58
CA SER A 193 0.16 -20.24 14.38
C SER A 193 1.36 -19.50 13.77
N TYR A 194 1.14 -18.60 12.82
CA TYR A 194 2.20 -17.75 12.31
C TYR A 194 2.72 -16.86 13.44
N SER A 195 4.03 -16.66 13.49
CA SER A 195 4.67 -15.92 14.56
C SER A 195 5.86 -15.13 14.01
N ILE A 196 6.27 -14.11 14.73
CA ILE A 196 7.44 -13.31 14.38
C ILE A 196 8.72 -14.15 14.46
N ASP A 197 8.86 -15.02 15.45
CA ASP A 197 10.01 -15.93 15.51
C ASP A 197 10.09 -16.84 14.29
N SER A 198 8.94 -17.35 13.83
CA SER A 198 8.91 -18.20 12.63
C SER A 198 9.18 -17.41 11.36
N ALA A 199 8.71 -16.16 11.25
CA ALA A 199 8.99 -15.27 10.12
C ALA A 199 10.47 -14.87 10.07
N ALA A 200 11.05 -14.45 11.19
CA ALA A 200 12.46 -14.07 11.29
C ALA A 200 13.40 -15.22 10.91
N GLY A 201 13.06 -16.44 11.30
CA GLY A 201 13.83 -17.65 11.00
C GLY A 201 13.48 -18.34 9.68
N ASN A 202 12.52 -17.85 8.91
CA ASN A 202 11.93 -18.51 7.73
C ASN A 202 11.47 -19.95 8.02
N LYS A 203 11.01 -20.20 9.26
CA LYS A 203 10.53 -21.52 9.70
C LYS A 203 9.11 -21.82 9.19
N MET A 204 8.32 -20.76 8.99
CA MET A 204 7.01 -20.81 8.36
C MET A 204 6.98 -19.75 7.26
N LEU A 205 6.43 -20.12 6.11
CA LEU A 205 6.32 -19.27 4.93
C LEU A 205 4.86 -18.85 4.73
N LEU A 206 4.64 -17.76 3.99
CA LEU A 206 3.31 -17.29 3.62
C LEU A 206 2.93 -17.79 2.22
N SER A 207 1.68 -18.17 2.05
CA SER A 207 1.18 -18.67 0.76
C SER A 207 0.67 -17.52 -0.10
N TRP A 208 1.23 -17.40 -1.31
CA TRP A 208 0.74 -16.49 -2.33
C TRP A 208 0.58 -17.21 -3.67
N ARG A 209 -0.64 -17.18 -4.23
CA ARG A 209 -0.99 -17.82 -5.51
C ARG A 209 -0.56 -19.29 -5.63
N GLY A 210 -0.63 -20.01 -4.49
CA GLY A 210 -0.32 -21.45 -4.42
C GLY A 210 1.14 -21.81 -4.20
N TYR A 211 2.01 -20.81 -4.00
CA TYR A 211 3.42 -21.02 -3.64
C TYR A 211 3.70 -20.39 -2.27
N GLU A 212 4.73 -20.90 -1.60
CA GLU A 212 5.13 -20.44 -0.27
C GLU A 212 6.40 -19.57 -0.35
N TYR A 213 6.39 -18.44 0.34
CA TYR A 213 7.45 -17.43 0.30
C TYR A 213 7.82 -16.94 1.71
N PRO A 214 9.08 -16.52 1.94
CA PRO A 214 9.42 -15.64 3.05
C PRO A 214 8.53 -14.39 3.07
N ILE A 215 8.36 -13.81 4.24
CA ILE A 215 7.40 -12.72 4.45
C ILE A 215 7.68 -11.50 3.53
N GLU A 216 8.95 -11.11 3.40
CA GLU A 216 9.38 -10.02 2.54
C GLU A 216 9.14 -10.28 1.05
N ASP A 217 9.31 -11.54 0.62
CA ASP A 217 9.04 -11.96 -0.76
C ASP A 217 7.54 -12.00 -1.04
N ALA A 218 6.76 -12.47 -0.07
CA ALA A 218 5.32 -12.52 -0.18
C ALA A 218 4.71 -11.11 -0.31
N ILE A 219 5.18 -10.14 0.49
CA ILE A 219 4.76 -8.74 0.41
C ILE A 219 5.09 -8.16 -0.96
N GLU A 220 6.35 -8.26 -1.42
CA GLU A 220 6.76 -7.78 -2.75
C GLU A 220 5.86 -8.32 -3.87
N LEU A 221 5.55 -9.61 -3.83
CA LEU A 221 4.75 -10.28 -4.85
C LEU A 221 3.26 -9.87 -4.85
N THR A 222 2.74 -9.31 -3.76
CA THR A 222 1.39 -8.74 -3.74
C THR A 222 1.31 -7.44 -4.52
N GLY A 223 2.40 -6.67 -4.59
CA GLY A 223 2.42 -5.32 -5.13
C GLY A 223 1.76 -4.29 -4.20
N ALA A 224 1.61 -4.62 -2.92
CA ALA A 224 0.98 -3.74 -1.94
C ALA A 224 1.86 -2.52 -1.63
N ASN A 225 1.24 -1.37 -1.39
CA ASN A 225 1.89 -0.16 -0.88
C ASN A 225 1.84 -0.08 0.65
N ARG A 226 0.93 -0.83 1.29
CA ARG A 226 0.79 -0.89 2.75
C ARG A 226 0.76 -2.32 3.24
N VAL A 227 1.40 -2.57 4.38
CA VAL A 227 1.29 -3.84 5.09
C VAL A 227 0.78 -3.62 6.51
N PHE A 228 -0.30 -4.31 6.87
CA PHE A 228 -0.89 -4.28 8.20
C PHE A 228 -0.55 -5.55 8.95
N PHE A 229 0.20 -5.41 10.04
CA PHE A 229 0.57 -6.53 10.91
C PHE A 229 -0.29 -6.60 12.16
N MET A 230 -0.75 -7.79 12.52
CA MET A 230 -1.10 -8.15 13.88
C MET A 230 -0.54 -9.55 14.16
N LEU A 231 0.62 -9.59 14.79
CA LEU A 231 1.37 -10.80 15.13
C LEU A 231 1.95 -10.68 16.53
N GLY A 232 2.18 -11.83 17.16
CA GLY A 232 2.84 -11.91 18.46
C GLY A 232 2.13 -12.76 19.48
N ILE A 233 0.82 -13.02 19.35
CA ILE A 233 0.07 -13.83 20.33
C ILE A 233 0.63 -15.26 20.45
N ASN A 234 1.15 -15.80 19.35
CA ASN A 234 1.82 -17.11 19.33
C ASN A 234 3.25 -17.06 19.87
N ASP A 235 3.83 -15.85 19.96
CA ASP A 235 5.20 -15.64 20.47
C ASP A 235 5.20 -15.39 21.98
N VAL A 236 4.32 -14.52 22.49
CA VAL A 236 4.35 -14.06 23.89
C VAL A 236 4.28 -15.20 24.90
N GLY A 237 3.60 -16.29 24.56
CA GLY A 237 3.56 -17.51 25.40
C GLY A 237 4.90 -18.25 25.53
N HIS A 238 5.86 -17.97 24.64
CA HIS A 238 7.20 -18.56 24.65
C HIS A 238 8.23 -17.61 25.25
N TYR A 239 8.09 -16.29 24.98
CA TYR A 239 9.10 -15.31 25.34
C TYR A 239 8.96 -14.74 26.77
N ARG A 240 7.77 -14.72 27.36
CA ARG A 240 7.52 -14.15 28.68
C ARG A 240 8.00 -12.70 28.80
N VAL A 241 7.54 -11.98 29.82
CA VAL A 241 7.88 -10.56 30.02
C VAL A 241 9.39 -10.30 30.04
N ASP A 242 10.17 -11.16 30.72
CA ASP A 242 11.62 -10.96 30.89
C ASP A 242 12.44 -11.12 29.59
N ASN A 243 11.84 -11.70 28.55
CA ASN A 243 12.55 -12.01 27.30
C ASN A 243 11.91 -11.32 26.06
N LEU A 244 11.04 -10.34 26.27
CA LEU A 244 10.40 -9.62 25.17
C LEU A 244 11.38 -8.84 24.30
N ASP A 245 12.53 -8.41 24.84
CA ASP A 245 13.58 -7.77 24.04
C ASP A 245 14.10 -8.68 22.94
N THR A 246 14.25 -9.98 23.23
CA THR A 246 14.63 -10.96 22.20
C THR A 246 13.54 -11.11 21.12
N LEU A 247 12.27 -10.95 21.48
CA LEU A 247 11.17 -10.93 20.49
C LEU A 247 11.20 -9.65 19.65
N MET A 248 11.54 -8.50 20.24
CA MET A 248 11.74 -7.25 19.49
C MET A 248 12.89 -7.38 18.49
N GLU A 249 14.00 -8.03 18.84
CA GLU A 249 15.07 -8.34 17.89
C GLU A 249 14.58 -9.16 16.68
N LYS A 250 13.58 -10.04 16.86
CA LYS A 250 12.96 -10.77 15.73
C LYS A 250 12.11 -9.88 14.85
N TRP A 251 11.37 -8.96 15.47
CA TRP A 251 10.64 -7.93 14.73
C TRP A 251 11.58 -7.06 13.91
N GLU A 252 12.70 -6.60 14.49
CA GLU A 252 13.70 -5.80 13.76
C GLU A 252 14.19 -6.53 12.51
N ILE A 253 14.55 -7.82 12.63
CA ILE A 253 14.98 -8.62 11.49
C ILE A 253 13.90 -8.65 10.39
N VAL A 254 12.65 -8.81 10.75
CA VAL A 254 11.53 -8.87 9.78
C VAL A 254 11.33 -7.50 9.12
N ILE A 255 11.25 -6.43 9.91
CA ILE A 255 11.07 -5.06 9.41
C ILE A 255 12.23 -4.69 8.48
N ASP A 256 13.48 -4.90 8.90
CA ASP A 256 14.66 -4.55 8.11
C ASP A 256 14.70 -5.28 6.75
N ARG A 257 14.27 -6.55 6.70
CA ARG A 257 14.17 -7.29 5.44
C ARG A 257 13.08 -6.75 4.52
N ILE A 258 11.93 -6.37 5.09
CA ILE A 258 10.84 -5.77 4.31
C ILE A 258 11.28 -4.40 3.77
N GLN A 259 11.81 -3.52 4.61
CA GLN A 259 12.29 -2.20 4.21
C GLN A 259 13.41 -2.26 3.17
N ALA A 260 14.31 -3.25 3.28
CA ALA A 260 15.36 -3.45 2.30
C ALA A 260 14.83 -3.93 0.94
N LYS A 261 13.76 -4.73 0.94
CA LYS A 261 13.20 -5.33 -0.27
C LYS A 261 12.14 -4.46 -0.94
N THR A 262 11.30 -3.84 -0.14
CA THR A 262 10.16 -3.02 -0.57
C THR A 262 10.20 -1.66 0.17
N PRO A 263 11.18 -0.79 -0.14
CA PRO A 263 11.40 0.46 0.60
C PRO A 263 10.24 1.47 0.47
N HIS A 264 9.34 1.27 -0.48
CA HIS A 264 8.15 2.09 -0.69
C HIS A 264 6.94 1.62 0.14
N VAL A 265 6.99 0.43 0.72
CA VAL A 265 5.86 -0.13 1.47
C VAL A 265 5.78 0.49 2.86
N GLU A 266 4.65 1.08 3.17
CA GLU A 266 4.33 1.53 4.51
C GLU A 266 4.06 0.34 5.43
N ILE A 267 4.72 0.31 6.57
CA ILE A 267 4.56 -0.76 7.57
C ILE A 267 3.67 -0.25 8.71
N CYS A 268 2.47 -0.83 8.83
CA CYS A 268 1.50 -0.55 9.88
C CYS A 268 1.47 -1.72 10.86
N ILE A 269 1.88 -1.50 12.10
CA ILE A 269 1.94 -2.51 13.15
C ILE A 269 0.80 -2.27 14.12
N GLN A 270 -0.06 -3.27 14.30
CA GLN A 270 -1.19 -3.21 15.22
C GLN A 270 -0.82 -3.81 16.56
N SER A 271 -1.31 -3.20 17.66
CA SER A 271 -1.22 -3.81 18.97
C SER A 271 -1.97 -5.14 19.02
N LEU A 272 -1.50 -6.09 19.82
CA LEU A 272 -2.25 -7.32 20.09
C LEU A 272 -3.52 -7.01 20.88
N ILE A 273 -4.64 -7.54 20.40
CA ILE A 273 -5.92 -7.51 21.12
C ILE A 273 -5.76 -8.27 22.44
N PRO A 274 -6.33 -7.78 23.57
CA PRO A 274 -6.21 -8.41 24.87
C PRO A 274 -6.77 -9.84 24.90
N VAL A 275 -6.34 -10.60 25.88
CA VAL A 275 -6.91 -11.91 26.22
C VAL A 275 -8.16 -11.71 27.07
N TRP A 276 -9.21 -12.52 26.88
CA TRP A 276 -10.34 -12.53 27.79
C TRP A 276 -9.89 -12.93 29.21
N THR A 277 -10.15 -12.07 30.21
CA THR A 277 -9.59 -12.20 31.55
C THR A 277 -9.85 -13.57 32.19
N GLY A 278 -11.03 -14.17 31.97
CA GLY A 278 -11.33 -15.50 32.45
C GLY A 278 -10.65 -16.66 31.72
N GLY A 279 -10.00 -16.38 30.59
CA GLY A 279 -9.24 -17.34 29.76
C GLY A 279 -7.73 -17.23 29.90
N GLU A 280 -7.23 -16.30 30.71
CA GLU A 280 -5.79 -16.14 30.92
C GLU A 280 -5.11 -17.40 31.42
N THR A 281 -3.88 -17.58 30.98
CA THR A 281 -3.01 -18.69 31.40
C THR A 281 -1.69 -18.14 31.92
N ASP A 282 -0.88 -19.01 32.55
CA ASP A 282 0.48 -18.64 32.99
C ASP A 282 1.39 -18.21 31.84
N LYS A 283 1.05 -18.55 30.60
CA LYS A 283 1.84 -18.26 29.41
C LYS A 283 1.29 -17.11 28.57
N ILE A 284 -0.02 -17.01 28.48
CA ILE A 284 -0.70 -16.00 27.68
C ILE A 284 -1.72 -15.30 28.60
N ASN A 285 -1.45 -14.05 28.94
CA ASN A 285 -2.25 -13.22 29.83
C ASN A 285 -2.07 -11.73 29.46
N ASN A 286 -2.90 -10.88 30.06
CA ASN A 286 -2.92 -9.48 29.72
C ASN A 286 -1.71 -8.69 30.23
N GLU A 287 -0.97 -9.19 31.24
CA GLU A 287 0.28 -8.58 31.67
C GLU A 287 1.33 -8.65 30.54
N ILE A 288 1.53 -9.85 29.96
CA ILE A 288 2.50 -10.02 28.88
C ILE A 288 2.04 -9.35 27.57
N VAL A 289 0.72 -9.33 27.28
CA VAL A 289 0.18 -8.65 26.09
C VAL A 289 0.42 -7.15 26.18
N ARG A 290 0.17 -6.51 27.32
CA ARG A 290 0.46 -5.08 27.53
C ARG A 290 1.95 -4.78 27.42
N ALA A 291 2.80 -5.53 28.13
CA ALA A 291 4.24 -5.33 28.06
C ALA A 291 4.79 -5.53 26.61
N TYR A 292 4.22 -6.44 25.87
CA TYR A 292 4.54 -6.64 24.47
C TYR A 292 4.12 -5.44 23.60
N ASN A 293 2.87 -4.95 23.75
CA ASN A 293 2.37 -3.82 22.99
C ASN A 293 3.19 -2.54 23.25
N GLU A 294 3.56 -2.27 24.51
CA GLU A 294 4.43 -1.14 24.89
C GLU A 294 5.79 -1.20 24.17
N LYS A 295 6.42 -2.37 24.12
CA LYS A 295 7.70 -2.54 23.41
C LYS A 295 7.54 -2.47 21.90
N LEU A 296 6.44 -2.98 21.38
CA LEU A 296 6.15 -2.96 19.95
C LEU A 296 5.90 -1.55 19.44
N GLU A 297 5.23 -0.71 20.24
CA GLU A 297 5.05 0.70 19.96
C GLU A 297 6.37 1.46 19.85
N ILE A 298 7.26 1.25 20.84
CA ILE A 298 8.60 1.85 20.83
C ILE A 298 9.39 1.41 19.59
N LEU A 299 9.38 0.12 19.29
CA LEU A 299 10.06 -0.43 18.12
C LEU A 299 9.50 0.14 16.81
N ALA A 300 8.17 0.27 16.70
CA ALA A 300 7.55 0.85 15.52
C ALA A 300 8.04 2.28 15.28
N GLN A 301 8.11 3.11 16.34
CA GLN A 301 8.65 4.46 16.26
C GLN A 301 10.12 4.47 15.83
N GLU A 302 10.97 3.62 16.44
CA GLU A 302 12.40 3.52 16.12
C GLU A 302 12.66 3.10 14.67
N LYS A 303 11.79 2.26 14.10
CA LYS A 303 11.89 1.74 12.72
C LYS A 303 11.14 2.60 11.69
N GLY A 304 10.49 3.69 12.11
CA GLY A 304 9.69 4.54 11.23
C GLY A 304 8.45 3.82 10.67
N CYS A 305 7.88 2.91 11.46
CA CYS A 305 6.62 2.23 11.16
C CYS A 305 5.46 2.95 11.83
N VAL A 306 4.25 2.82 11.28
CA VAL A 306 3.02 3.27 11.92
C VAL A 306 2.60 2.28 12.98
N PHE A 307 2.33 2.73 14.21
CA PHE A 307 1.73 1.89 15.25
C PHE A 307 0.25 2.20 15.40
N ILE A 308 -0.60 1.15 15.45
CA ILE A 308 -2.05 1.27 15.58
C ILE A 308 -2.48 0.58 16.87
N ASP A 309 -2.87 1.35 17.89
CA ASP A 309 -3.36 0.78 19.15
C ASP A 309 -4.81 0.29 19.04
N VAL A 310 -4.98 -0.84 18.37
CA VAL A 310 -6.28 -1.51 18.24
C VAL A 310 -6.75 -2.00 19.62
N ALA A 311 -5.84 -2.45 20.48
CA ALA A 311 -6.15 -3.04 21.79
C ALA A 311 -6.99 -2.12 22.67
N ALA A 312 -6.75 -0.82 22.62
CA ALA A 312 -7.47 0.18 23.42
C ALA A 312 -9.00 0.13 23.25
N TYR A 313 -9.47 -0.33 22.09
CA TYR A 313 -10.90 -0.42 21.76
C TYR A 313 -11.55 -1.76 22.14
N PHE A 314 -10.75 -2.70 22.66
CA PHE A 314 -11.20 -4.06 22.97
C PHE A 314 -11.20 -4.37 24.47
N VAL A 315 -10.60 -3.51 25.28
CA VAL A 315 -10.49 -3.73 26.72
C VAL A 315 -11.81 -3.51 27.46
N ASP A 316 -12.04 -4.28 28.49
CA ASP A 316 -13.06 -4.01 29.52
C ASP A 316 -12.43 -3.34 30.76
N SER A 317 -13.22 -3.09 31.79
CA SER A 317 -12.76 -2.50 33.05
C SER A 317 -11.71 -3.32 33.81
N THR A 318 -11.44 -4.57 33.40
CA THR A 318 -10.36 -5.41 33.96
C THR A 318 -9.09 -5.34 33.13
N GLY A 319 -9.11 -4.66 31.98
CA GLY A 319 -8.02 -4.59 31.02
C GLY A 319 -7.89 -5.84 30.14
N GLY A 320 -8.87 -6.70 30.11
CA GLY A 320 -8.96 -7.88 29.23
C GLY A 320 -9.91 -7.67 28.06
N LEU A 321 -9.95 -8.64 27.14
CA LEU A 321 -10.88 -8.64 26.03
C LEU A 321 -12.32 -8.61 26.52
N ALA A 322 -13.06 -7.58 26.13
CA ALA A 322 -14.44 -7.39 26.54
C ALA A 322 -15.36 -8.52 26.04
N ASP A 323 -16.31 -8.93 26.88
CA ASP A 323 -17.24 -10.03 26.62
C ASP A 323 -17.97 -9.96 25.27
N PRO A 324 -18.44 -8.78 24.78
CA PRO A 324 -19.13 -8.71 23.49
C PRO A 324 -18.24 -9.09 22.29
N TYR A 325 -16.92 -9.00 22.42
CA TYR A 325 -15.99 -9.18 21.31
C TYR A 325 -15.35 -10.56 21.23
N THR A 326 -15.47 -11.39 22.29
CA THR A 326 -14.81 -12.70 22.32
C THR A 326 -15.64 -13.79 21.63
N ASN A 327 -14.95 -14.66 20.87
CA ASN A 327 -15.54 -15.84 20.23
C ASN A 327 -15.36 -17.10 21.06
N ASP A 328 -14.21 -17.28 21.67
CA ASP A 328 -13.78 -18.51 22.33
C ASP A 328 -13.52 -18.36 23.84
N LYS A 329 -13.79 -17.17 24.40
CA LYS A 329 -13.43 -16.82 25.77
C LYS A 329 -11.93 -16.97 26.05
N PHE A 330 -11.12 -16.62 25.06
CA PHE A 330 -9.65 -16.65 25.16
C PHE A 330 -9.03 -15.51 24.37
N VAL A 331 -8.58 -15.74 23.12
CA VAL A 331 -7.84 -14.76 22.32
C VAL A 331 -8.56 -14.32 21.04
N HIS A 332 -9.55 -15.06 20.60
CA HIS A 332 -10.15 -14.82 19.29
C HIS A 332 -11.38 -13.92 19.38
N THR A 333 -11.45 -12.96 18.48
CA THR A 333 -12.60 -12.06 18.33
C THR A 333 -13.74 -12.75 17.58
N ASN A 334 -14.95 -12.24 17.81
CA ASN A 334 -16.15 -12.60 17.04
C ASN A 334 -16.44 -11.57 15.93
N ALA A 335 -17.57 -11.69 15.25
CA ALA A 335 -17.95 -10.79 14.16
C ALA A 335 -18.14 -9.33 14.62
N GLU A 336 -18.65 -9.09 15.84
CA GLU A 336 -18.79 -7.73 16.41
C GLU A 336 -17.42 -7.13 16.71
N GLY A 337 -16.48 -7.93 17.24
CA GLY A 337 -15.09 -7.52 17.40
C GLY A 337 -14.42 -7.19 16.07
N VAL A 338 -14.64 -7.97 15.01
CA VAL A 338 -14.11 -7.66 13.69
C VAL A 338 -14.71 -6.38 13.10
N ASP A 339 -16.01 -6.14 13.27
CA ASP A 339 -16.64 -4.87 12.83
C ASP A 339 -16.02 -3.67 13.56
N THR A 340 -15.80 -3.78 14.87
CA THR A 340 -15.07 -2.77 15.66
C THR A 340 -13.66 -2.60 15.15
N TRP A 341 -12.93 -3.68 14.88
CA TRP A 341 -11.57 -3.65 14.37
C TRP A 341 -11.47 -2.91 13.03
N VAL A 342 -12.34 -3.24 12.06
CA VAL A 342 -12.41 -2.53 10.77
C VAL A 342 -12.67 -1.04 10.97
N LYS A 343 -13.62 -0.67 11.85
CA LYS A 343 -13.90 0.75 12.15
C LYS A 343 -12.70 1.47 12.77
N VAL A 344 -11.98 0.82 13.68
CA VAL A 344 -10.75 1.37 14.27
C VAL A 344 -9.70 1.62 13.19
N LEU A 345 -9.46 0.65 12.31
CA LEU A 345 -8.53 0.82 11.21
C LEU A 345 -8.93 1.98 10.29
N LYS A 346 -10.22 2.07 9.94
CA LYS A 346 -10.73 3.15 9.09
C LYS A 346 -10.69 4.52 9.78
N ALA A 347 -10.90 4.57 11.09
CA ALA A 347 -10.81 5.80 11.87
C ALA A 347 -9.36 6.26 12.05
N CYS A 348 -8.43 5.35 12.32
CA CYS A 348 -7.00 5.67 12.48
C CYS A 348 -6.38 6.25 11.22
N THR A 349 -6.88 5.88 10.05
CA THR A 349 -6.46 6.47 8.78
C THR A 349 -7.11 7.83 8.49
N ALA A 350 -8.16 8.23 9.21
CA ALA A 350 -8.84 9.51 9.05
C ALA A 350 -8.28 10.64 9.96
N TYR A 351 -7.53 10.30 11.02
CA TYR A 351 -7.02 11.28 12.00
C TYR A 351 -5.63 11.83 11.68
N GLY A 352 -5.16 11.67 10.48
CA GLY A 352 -3.85 12.14 10.07
C GLY A 352 -3.90 13.53 9.43
N ASP A 353 -4.28 14.54 10.19
CA ASP A 353 -4.10 15.95 9.84
C ASP A 353 -3.06 16.59 10.77
#